data_ccdc71a13a7edc1c7acc40644bc59808
#
_entry.id   ccdc71a13a7edc1c7acc40644bc59808
#
_cell.length_a   1.000
_cell.length_b   1.000
_cell.length_c   1.000
_cell.angle_alpha   90.00
_cell.angle_beta   90.00
_cell.angle_gamma   90.00
#
_symmetry.space_group_name_H-M   'P 1'
#
loop_
_entity.id
_entity.type
_entity.pdbx_description
1 polymer ?
#
loop_
_entity_poly.entity_id
_entity_poly.type
_entity_poly.pdbx_seq_one_letter_code
_entity_poly.pdbx_strand_id
1 'polypeptide(L)'
;MNKLDYDRALYYTHRSEWDNLLILMVRTKDQFLSKRIEQFLHAYHFEHDYTVIENKLYSLLRYIDHANEIAESDTNEIPMYSLS
;
A
#
# COMPACT_ATOMS: atom_id res chain seq x y z
N MET A 1 1.98 -5.06 13.11
CA MET A 1 1.79 -4.55 11.74
C MET A 1 2.90 -3.56 11.41
N ASN A 2 3.46 -3.64 10.23
CA ASN A 2 4.61 -2.83 9.88
C ASN A 2 4.21 -1.61 9.04
N LYS A 3 4.00 -0.49 9.73
CA LYS A 3 3.64 0.76 9.07
C LYS A 3 4.67 1.18 8.02
N LEU A 4 5.92 0.81 8.20
CA LEU A 4 6.99 1.17 7.28
C LEU A 4 6.75 0.63 5.86
N ASP A 5 6.18 -0.57 5.74
CA ASP A 5 5.87 -1.13 4.43
C ASP A 5 4.83 -0.30 3.69
N TYR A 6 3.83 0.20 4.41
CA TYR A 6 2.78 1.02 3.81
C TYR A 6 3.32 2.40 3.40
N ASP A 7 4.16 2.98 4.23
CA ASP A 7 4.81 4.24 3.91
C ASP A 7 5.70 4.12 2.68
N ARG A 8 6.43 3.03 2.59
CA ARG A 8 7.29 2.77 1.43
C ARG A 8 6.46 2.53 0.16
N ALA A 9 5.37 1.77 0.27
CA ALA A 9 4.50 1.53 -0.86
C ALA A 9 3.93 2.83 -1.41
N LEU A 10 3.48 3.70 -0.52
CA LEU A 10 2.93 4.99 -0.89
C LEU A 10 4.00 5.86 -1.56
N TYR A 11 5.18 5.91 -0.96
CA TYR A 11 6.30 6.70 -1.48
C TYR A 11 6.70 6.24 -2.89
N TYR A 12 6.89 4.93 -3.07
CA TYR A 12 7.28 4.39 -4.37
C TYR A 12 6.20 4.61 -5.42
N THR A 13 4.94 4.47 -5.03
CA THR A 13 3.82 4.68 -5.94
C THR A 13 3.77 6.13 -6.41
N HIS A 14 3.91 7.08 -5.50
CA HIS A 14 3.88 8.50 -5.85
C HIS A 14 5.05 8.91 -6.74
N ARG A 15 6.17 8.24 -6.62
CA ARG A 15 7.34 8.56 -7.42
C ARG A 15 7.47 7.68 -8.66
N SER A 16 6.50 6.80 -8.88
CA SER A 16 6.53 5.85 -10.01
C SER A 16 7.78 4.97 -9.99
N GLU A 17 8.26 4.64 -8.81
CA GLU A 17 9.42 3.75 -8.64
C GLU A 17 8.94 2.32 -8.63
N TRP A 18 8.57 1.82 -9.81
CA TRP A 18 7.94 0.51 -9.94
C TRP A 18 8.88 -0.64 -9.57
N ASP A 19 10.17 -0.48 -9.83
CA ASP A 19 11.16 -1.50 -9.45
C ASP A 19 11.22 -1.67 -7.94
N ASN A 20 11.21 -0.57 -7.21
CA ASN A 20 11.21 -0.61 -5.74
C ASN A 20 9.91 -1.16 -5.21
N LEU A 21 8.80 -0.82 -5.87
CA LEU A 21 7.49 -1.34 -5.49
C LEU A 21 7.44 -2.87 -5.69
N LEU A 22 8.03 -3.36 -6.76
CA LEU A 22 8.12 -4.79 -7.03
C LEU A 22 8.92 -5.51 -5.94
N ILE A 23 10.04 -4.93 -5.53
CA ILE A 23 10.87 -5.49 -4.46
C ILE A 23 10.08 -5.53 -3.15
N LEU A 24 9.36 -4.46 -2.85
CA LEU A 24 8.52 -4.42 -1.66
C LEU A 24 7.44 -5.51 -1.70
N MET A 25 6.83 -5.71 -2.87
CA MET A 25 5.82 -6.75 -3.06
C MET A 25 6.37 -8.14 -2.65
N VAL A 26 7.59 -8.42 -3.03
CA VAL A 26 8.22 -9.71 -2.73
C VAL A 26 8.61 -9.81 -1.26
N ARG A 27 8.96 -8.70 -0.62
CA ARG A 27 9.50 -8.69 0.72
C ARG A 27 8.48 -8.50 1.83
N THR A 28 7.38 -7.84 1.53
CA THR A 28 6.39 -7.55 2.56
C THR A 28 5.76 -8.81 3.13
N LYS A 29 5.50 -8.79 4.43
CA LYS A 29 4.79 -9.88 5.10
C LYS A 29 3.28 -9.75 4.97
N ASP A 30 2.80 -8.61 4.54
CA ASP A 30 1.38 -8.40 4.32
C ASP A 30 0.99 -8.94 2.94
N GLN A 31 0.36 -10.11 2.95
CA GLN A 31 -0.03 -10.77 1.72
C GLN A 31 -1.07 -9.99 0.93
N PHE A 32 -1.92 -9.24 1.62
CA PHE A 32 -2.92 -8.41 0.95
C PHE A 32 -2.27 -7.24 0.23
N LEU A 33 -1.29 -6.61 0.88
CA LEU A 33 -0.51 -5.55 0.23
C LEU A 33 0.21 -6.09 -0.99
N SER A 34 0.89 -7.22 -0.83
CA SER A 34 1.61 -7.88 -1.91
C SER A 34 0.71 -8.15 -3.10
N LYS A 35 -0.49 -8.68 -2.85
CA LYS A 35 -1.43 -9.00 -3.91
C LYS A 35 -1.93 -7.74 -4.63
N ARG A 36 -2.18 -6.68 -3.91
CA ARG A 36 -2.63 -5.44 -4.53
C ARG A 36 -1.54 -4.82 -5.39
N ILE A 37 -0.30 -4.86 -4.93
CA ILE A 37 0.83 -4.39 -5.73
C ILE A 37 0.96 -5.24 -6.98
N GLU A 38 0.87 -6.55 -6.84
CA GLU A 38 0.95 -7.48 -7.97
C GLU A 38 -0.12 -7.16 -9.01
N GLN A 39 -1.36 -6.96 -8.58
CA GLN A 39 -2.46 -6.66 -9.49
C GLN A 39 -2.23 -5.34 -10.24
N PHE A 40 -1.75 -4.33 -9.52
CA PHE A 40 -1.47 -3.04 -10.15
C PHE A 40 -0.33 -3.16 -11.15
N LEU A 41 0.77 -3.78 -10.77
CA LEU A 41 1.93 -3.91 -11.66
C LEU A 41 1.60 -4.75 -12.89
N HIS A 42 0.80 -5.80 -12.71
CA HIS A 42 0.34 -6.60 -13.83
C HIS A 42 -0.48 -5.75 -14.81
N ALA A 43 -1.41 -4.97 -14.29
CA ALA A 43 -2.21 -4.09 -15.14
C ALA A 43 -1.34 -3.05 -15.85
N TYR A 44 -0.41 -2.46 -15.11
CA TYR A 44 0.47 -1.44 -15.67
C TYR A 44 1.33 -1.97 -16.82
N HIS A 45 1.83 -3.18 -16.71
CA HIS A 45 2.74 -3.74 -17.71
C HIS A 45 2.04 -4.47 -18.85
N PHE A 46 0.87 -5.06 -18.60
CA PHE A 46 0.23 -5.95 -19.58
C PHE A 46 -1.11 -5.46 -20.10
N GLU A 47 -1.79 -4.60 -19.35
CA GLU A 47 -3.05 -4.02 -19.80
C GLU A 47 -2.76 -2.70 -20.51
N HIS A 48 -3.52 -2.39 -21.55
CA HIS A 48 -3.38 -1.13 -22.26
C HIS A 48 -4.57 -0.21 -22.02
N ASP A 49 -5.44 -0.59 -21.12
CA ASP A 49 -6.64 0.18 -20.79
C ASP A 49 -6.36 0.99 -19.53
N TYR A 50 -6.31 2.31 -19.68
CA TYR A 50 -6.07 3.22 -18.57
C TYR A 50 -7.09 3.07 -17.45
N THR A 51 -8.33 2.75 -17.80
CA THR A 51 -9.38 2.57 -16.79
C THR A 51 -9.02 1.41 -15.85
N VAL A 52 -8.54 0.30 -16.41
CA VAL A 52 -8.14 -0.85 -15.61
C VAL A 52 -6.95 -0.50 -14.72
N ILE A 53 -5.95 0.17 -15.30
CA ILE A 53 -4.73 0.58 -14.56
C ILE A 53 -5.11 1.50 -13.41
N GLU A 54 -5.95 2.50 -13.66
CA GLU A 54 -6.40 3.44 -12.65
C GLU A 54 -7.17 2.74 -11.54
N ASN A 55 -8.04 1.81 -11.88
CA ASN A 55 -8.81 1.06 -10.89
C ASN A 55 -7.90 0.25 -9.98
N LYS A 56 -6.87 -0.38 -10.54
CA LYS A 56 -5.94 -1.16 -9.75
C LYS A 56 -5.06 -0.25 -8.87
N LEU A 57 -4.63 0.88 -9.41
CA LEU A 57 -3.89 1.86 -8.63
C LEU A 57 -4.73 2.39 -7.47
N TYR A 58 -5.97 2.74 -7.75
CA TYR A 58 -6.88 3.26 -6.73
C TYR A 58 -7.12 2.22 -5.63
N SER A 59 -7.30 0.96 -6.02
CA SER A 59 -7.47 -0.13 -5.07
C SER A 59 -6.25 -0.27 -4.15
N LEU A 60 -5.06 -0.16 -4.72
CA LEU A 60 -3.82 -0.21 -3.95
C LEU A 60 -3.72 0.96 -2.96
N LEU A 61 -3.97 2.17 -3.44
CA LEU A 61 -3.87 3.35 -2.59
C LEU A 61 -4.89 3.32 -1.45
N ARG A 62 -6.10 2.87 -1.73
CA ARG A 62 -7.13 2.76 -0.70
C ARG A 62 -6.75 1.73 0.36
N TYR A 63 -6.15 0.64 -0.06
CA TYR A 63 -5.70 -0.37 0.89
C TYR A 63 -4.59 0.20 1.80
N ILE A 64 -3.64 0.93 1.22
CA ILE A 64 -2.56 1.54 1.98
C ILE A 64 -3.11 2.54 2.99
N ASP A 65 -4.03 3.40 2.57
CA ASP A 65 -4.64 4.37 3.47
C ASP A 65 -5.36 3.70 4.62
N HIS A 66 -6.13 2.68 4.32
CA HIS A 66 -6.86 1.94 5.35
C HIS A 66 -5.91 1.26 6.34
N ALA A 67 -4.86 0.64 5.83
CA ALA A 67 -3.88 -0.02 6.69
C ALA A 67 -3.14 0.98 7.56
N ASN A 68 -2.82 2.15 7.03
CA ASN A 68 -2.19 3.23 7.80
C ASN A 68 -3.12 3.75 8.89
N GLU A 69 -4.39 3.91 8.61
CA GLU A 69 -5.37 4.33 9.60
C GLU A 69 -5.44 3.34 10.76
N ILE A 70 -5.46 2.05 10.46
CA ILE A 70 -5.49 1.03 11.49
C ILE A 70 -4.22 1.08 12.33
N ALA A 71 -3.06 1.20 11.68
CA ALA A 71 -1.79 1.28 12.39
C ALA A 71 -1.72 2.52 13.29
N GLU A 72 -2.21 3.65 12.81
CA GLU A 72 -2.25 4.88 13.60
C GLU A 72 -3.23 4.78 14.75
N SER A 73 -4.38 4.15 14.54
CA SER A 73 -5.35 3.94 15.59
C SER A 73 -4.77 3.11 16.72
N ASP A 74 -4.04 2.05 16.38
CA ASP A 74 -3.39 1.21 17.38
C ASP A 74 -2.39 2.02 18.19
N THR A 75 -1.64 2.88 17.52
CA THR A 75 -0.67 3.74 18.17
C THR A 75 -1.34 4.80 19.05
N ASN A 76 -2.40 5.39 18.56
CA ASN A 76 -3.09 6.47 19.25
C ASN A 76 -3.90 5.98 20.44
N GLU A 77 -4.32 4.75 20.42
CA GLU A 77 -5.15 4.19 21.48
C GLU A 77 -4.48 4.32 22.84
N ILE A 78 -3.21 3.99 22.89
CA ILE A 78 -2.46 4.03 24.15
C ILE A 78 -2.38 5.43 24.72
N PRO A 79 -1.99 6.43 23.97
CA PRO A 79 -1.95 7.81 24.49
C PRO A 79 -3.32 8.31 24.93
N MET A 80 -4.38 7.90 24.28
CA MET A 80 -5.71 8.33 24.65
C MET A 80 -6.10 7.88 26.03
N TYR A 81 -5.73 6.69 26.41
CA TYR A 81 -6.00 6.20 27.76
C TYR A 81 -5.24 6.99 28.78
N SER A 82 -4.04 7.36 28.45
CA SER A 82 -3.22 8.16 29.34
C SER A 82 -3.82 9.53 29.59
N LEU A 83 -4.50 10.06 28.60
CA LEU A 83 -5.10 11.40 28.72
C LEU A 83 -6.40 11.38 29.48
N SER A 84 -7.03 10.25 29.53
CA SER A 84 -8.27 10.10 30.27
C SER A 84 -8.03 10.00 31.75
#